data_6f0f07768ab9999e1e409a283956bf8a
#
_entry.id   6f0f07768ab9999e1e409a283956bf8a
#
_cell.length_a   1.000
_cell.length_b   1.000
_cell.length_c   1.000
_cell.angle_alpha   90.00
_cell.angle_beta   90.00
_cell.angle_gamma   90.00
#
_symmetry.space_group_name_H-M   'P 1'
#
loop_
_entity.id
_entity.type
_entity.pdbx_description
1 polymer ?
#
loop_
_entity_poly.entity_id
_entity_poly.type
_entity_poly.pdbx_seq_one_letter_code
_entity_poly.pdbx_strand_id
1 'polypeptide(L)'
;MTAVQSYNYGQGFINYVADNGGQYTLELAISFAKERSGGIQVDYSNQIAVDYNGGWRYAYGNMFYAQLVNQYIYSYEDEAVQKIVDEAMKFYGWEYTWGGSNPEEGFDCSGLVQWCYLQAGIELPRTSREQFEWCEEITVDELKAGDLLFYQNESSGGEIGHVAIYIGDDKVYEAGDPIGVYDNNDSWHQDNLLYAGRIIHFEPQENIDE
;
A
#
# COMPACT_ATOMS: atom_id res chain seq x y z
N MET A 1 -3.02 -7.37 -9.49
CA MET A 1 -1.80 -8.07 -9.03
C MET A 1 -1.70 -9.52 -9.45
N THR A 2 -2.71 -10.38 -9.30
CA THR A 2 -2.63 -11.77 -9.80
C THR A 2 -2.22 -11.85 -11.27
N ALA A 3 -2.78 -11.00 -12.14
CA ALA A 3 -2.44 -10.95 -13.56
C ALA A 3 -0.97 -10.53 -13.80
N VAL A 4 -0.46 -9.58 -13.04
CA VAL A 4 0.94 -9.13 -13.12
C VAL A 4 1.90 -10.23 -12.67
N GLN A 5 1.63 -10.88 -11.54
CA GLN A 5 2.47 -11.98 -11.05
C GLN A 5 2.36 -13.23 -11.94
N SER A 6 1.19 -13.46 -12.57
CA SER A 6 1.01 -14.59 -13.49
C SER A 6 1.80 -14.45 -14.78
N TYR A 7 2.13 -13.24 -15.21
CA TYR A 7 3.08 -13.04 -16.30
C TYR A 7 4.46 -13.66 -15.99
N ASN A 8 4.86 -13.56 -14.72
CA ASN A 8 6.11 -14.15 -14.23
C ASN A 8 6.02 -15.67 -13.98
N TYR A 9 4.89 -16.15 -13.45
CA TYR A 9 4.71 -17.56 -13.02
C TYR A 9 3.85 -18.40 -13.98
N GLY A 10 3.19 -17.78 -14.95
CA GLY A 10 2.31 -18.45 -15.90
C GLY A 10 0.94 -18.83 -15.32
N GLN A 11 0.13 -19.52 -16.14
CA GLN A 11 -1.25 -19.90 -15.81
C GLN A 11 -1.37 -20.73 -14.52
N GLY A 12 -0.34 -21.48 -14.16
CA GLY A 12 -0.33 -22.28 -12.95
C GLY A 12 -0.49 -21.44 -11.67
N PHE A 13 0.00 -20.21 -11.66
CA PHE A 13 -0.18 -19.31 -10.53
C PHE A 13 -1.62 -18.79 -10.41
N ILE A 14 -2.28 -18.51 -11.51
CA ILE A 14 -3.70 -18.08 -11.50
C ILE A 14 -4.55 -19.18 -10.85
N ASN A 15 -4.36 -20.42 -11.26
CA ASN A 15 -5.08 -21.55 -10.67
C ASN A 15 -4.75 -21.72 -9.19
N TYR A 16 -3.46 -21.58 -8.81
CA TYR A 16 -3.03 -21.66 -7.42
C TYR A 16 -3.70 -20.58 -6.54
N VAL A 17 -3.78 -19.34 -7.02
CA VAL A 17 -4.49 -18.26 -6.30
C VAL A 17 -5.97 -18.58 -6.19
N ALA A 18 -6.62 -19.04 -7.26
CA ALA A 18 -8.04 -19.42 -7.24
C ALA A 18 -8.33 -20.53 -6.21
N ASP A 19 -7.44 -21.53 -6.11
CA ASP A 19 -7.57 -22.64 -5.15
C ASP A 19 -7.29 -22.24 -3.69
N ASN A 20 -6.65 -21.06 -3.47
CA ASN A 20 -6.25 -20.55 -2.15
C ASN A 20 -6.91 -19.20 -1.79
N GLY A 21 -8.19 -19.05 -2.09
CA GLY A 21 -8.98 -17.90 -1.65
C GLY A 21 -9.30 -16.87 -2.75
N GLY A 22 -8.74 -17.05 -3.96
CA GLY A 22 -9.07 -16.26 -5.15
C GLY A 22 -8.43 -14.86 -5.23
N GLN A 23 -7.73 -14.44 -4.18
CA GLN A 23 -7.09 -13.13 -4.10
C GLN A 23 -5.56 -13.28 -4.05
N TYR A 24 -4.85 -12.38 -4.76
CA TYR A 24 -3.39 -12.34 -4.70
C TYR A 24 -2.91 -11.86 -3.33
N THR A 25 -1.94 -12.57 -2.77
CA THR A 25 -1.09 -12.09 -1.68
C THR A 25 0.37 -12.40 -2.00
N LEU A 26 1.30 -11.66 -1.36
CA LEU A 26 2.72 -11.94 -1.50
C LEU A 26 3.07 -13.34 -0.95
N GLU A 27 2.43 -13.76 0.14
CA GLU A 27 2.60 -15.09 0.74
C GLU A 27 2.20 -16.20 -0.23
N LEU A 28 1.13 -16.03 -1.01
CA LEU A 28 0.77 -16.99 -2.06
C LEU A 28 1.83 -17.05 -3.17
N ALA A 29 2.39 -15.89 -3.56
CA ALA A 29 3.49 -15.85 -4.53
C ALA A 29 4.76 -16.53 -4.00
N ILE A 30 5.09 -16.29 -2.73
CA ILE A 30 6.21 -16.94 -2.02
C ILE A 30 5.98 -18.45 -1.90
N SER A 31 4.79 -18.86 -1.47
CA SER A 31 4.42 -20.28 -1.27
C SER A 31 4.47 -21.04 -2.59
N PHE A 32 3.92 -20.44 -3.66
CA PHE A 32 3.98 -21.01 -5.00
C PHE A 32 5.42 -21.15 -5.51
N ALA A 33 6.25 -20.11 -5.35
CA ALA A 33 7.67 -20.18 -5.73
C ALA A 33 8.45 -21.21 -4.94
N LYS A 34 8.18 -21.34 -3.65
CA LYS A 34 8.77 -22.35 -2.75
C LYS A 34 8.43 -23.75 -3.21
N GLU A 35 7.16 -24.03 -3.47
CA GLU A 35 6.70 -25.34 -3.94
C GLU A 35 7.38 -25.71 -5.27
N ARG A 36 7.34 -24.79 -6.25
CA ARG A 36 7.86 -25.03 -7.59
C ARG A 36 9.38 -25.12 -7.65
N SER A 37 10.09 -24.45 -6.76
CA SER A 37 11.56 -24.53 -6.66
C SER A 37 12.05 -25.73 -5.85
N GLY A 38 11.15 -26.49 -5.19
CA GLY A 38 11.53 -27.47 -4.18
C GLY A 38 12.18 -26.84 -2.94
N GLY A 39 11.92 -25.57 -2.67
CA GLY A 39 12.48 -24.82 -1.53
C GLY A 39 13.88 -24.26 -1.78
N ILE A 40 14.41 -24.36 -3.01
CA ILE A 40 15.74 -23.83 -3.35
C ILE A 40 15.70 -22.31 -3.35
N GLN A 41 16.59 -21.67 -2.58
CA GLN A 41 16.76 -20.23 -2.50
C GLN A 41 18.01 -19.78 -3.29
N VAL A 42 17.96 -18.56 -3.83
CA VAL A 42 19.06 -17.91 -4.53
C VAL A 42 19.19 -16.46 -4.04
N ASP A 43 20.40 -15.93 -4.07
CA ASP A 43 20.65 -14.53 -3.74
C ASP A 43 19.90 -13.62 -4.71
N TYR A 44 19.33 -12.54 -4.15
CA TYR A 44 18.60 -11.56 -4.92
C TYR A 44 18.72 -10.18 -4.30
N SER A 45 19.62 -9.35 -4.81
CA SER A 45 20.02 -8.06 -4.26
C SER A 45 19.08 -6.88 -4.60
N ASN A 46 17.85 -7.15 -5.06
CA ASN A 46 16.87 -6.10 -5.26
C ASN A 46 16.42 -5.52 -3.90
N GLN A 47 16.19 -4.22 -3.83
CA GLN A 47 15.88 -3.51 -2.57
C GLN A 47 14.65 -4.09 -1.88
N ILE A 48 13.57 -4.39 -2.61
CA ILE A 48 12.37 -5.02 -2.04
C ILE A 48 12.70 -6.33 -1.34
N ALA A 49 13.52 -7.18 -1.97
CA ALA A 49 13.92 -8.46 -1.37
C ALA A 49 14.86 -8.27 -0.18
N VAL A 50 15.75 -7.28 -0.25
CA VAL A 50 16.67 -6.95 0.86
C VAL A 50 15.87 -6.54 2.09
N ASP A 51 14.89 -5.64 1.91
CA ASP A 51 14.06 -5.11 2.99
C ASP A 51 13.12 -6.19 3.55
N TYR A 52 12.56 -7.04 2.67
CA TYR A 52 11.60 -8.07 3.08
C TYR A 52 12.26 -9.24 3.83
N ASN A 53 13.39 -9.76 3.33
CA ASN A 53 13.95 -11.02 3.83
C ASN A 53 15.47 -11.11 3.85
N GLY A 54 16.17 -10.00 3.63
CA GLY A 54 17.63 -9.97 3.59
C GLY A 54 18.25 -10.28 2.22
N GLY A 55 17.47 -10.23 1.14
CA GLY A 55 18.00 -10.26 -0.22
C GLY A 55 18.09 -11.64 -0.86
N TRP A 56 17.06 -12.45 -0.72
CA TRP A 56 16.96 -13.73 -1.42
C TRP A 56 15.57 -13.95 -2.04
N ARG A 57 15.47 -14.86 -2.98
CA ARG A 57 14.20 -15.37 -3.53
C ARG A 57 14.27 -16.87 -3.78
N TYR A 58 13.12 -17.49 -3.99
CA TYR A 58 13.10 -18.87 -4.47
C TYR A 58 13.56 -18.97 -5.93
N ALA A 59 14.23 -20.06 -6.27
CA ALA A 59 14.76 -20.33 -7.62
C ALA A 59 13.67 -20.71 -8.64
N TYR A 60 12.52 -20.04 -8.56
CA TYR A 60 11.41 -20.20 -9.52
C TYR A 60 10.73 -18.86 -9.72
N GLY A 61 10.92 -18.26 -10.87
CA GLY A 61 10.42 -16.93 -11.19
C GLY A 61 10.90 -15.88 -10.17
N ASN A 62 10.17 -14.79 -10.06
CA ASN A 62 10.42 -13.74 -9.07
C ASN A 62 9.17 -13.50 -8.22
N MET A 63 9.19 -13.93 -6.96
CA MET A 63 8.06 -13.76 -6.03
C MET A 63 7.73 -12.30 -5.74
N PHE A 64 8.65 -11.37 -5.98
CA PHE A 64 8.47 -9.92 -5.85
C PHE A 64 8.10 -9.22 -7.17
N TYR A 65 7.83 -9.97 -8.25
CA TYR A 65 7.63 -9.38 -9.57
C TYR A 65 6.46 -8.39 -9.61
N ALA A 66 5.37 -8.68 -8.92
CA ALA A 66 4.22 -7.79 -8.87
C ALA A 66 4.55 -6.46 -8.17
N GLN A 67 5.33 -6.48 -7.09
CA GLN A 67 5.81 -5.29 -6.39
C GLN A 67 6.77 -4.48 -7.26
N LEU A 68 7.71 -5.16 -7.93
CA LEU A 68 8.65 -4.52 -8.85
C LEU A 68 7.94 -3.81 -10.01
N VAL A 69 6.94 -4.45 -10.61
CA VAL A 69 6.17 -3.84 -11.71
C VAL A 69 5.37 -2.64 -11.20
N ASN A 70 4.79 -2.75 -10.00
CA ASN A 70 4.03 -1.64 -9.41
C ASN A 70 4.88 -0.39 -9.20
N GLN A 71 6.13 -0.51 -8.81
CA GLN A 71 7.04 0.64 -8.70
C GLN A 71 7.19 1.43 -10.00
N TYR A 72 7.02 0.78 -11.15
CA TYR A 72 7.12 1.42 -12.47
C TYR A 72 5.76 1.86 -13.04
N ILE A 73 4.66 1.35 -12.48
CA ILE A 73 3.32 1.76 -12.91
C ILE A 73 2.95 3.11 -12.30
N TYR A 74 3.34 3.34 -11.05
CA TYR A 74 3.09 4.59 -10.34
C TYR A 74 4.37 5.43 -10.30
N SER A 75 4.43 6.48 -11.14
CA SER A 75 5.46 7.49 -11.10
C SER A 75 4.81 8.87 -10.97
N TYR A 76 5.30 9.68 -10.06
CA TYR A 76 4.75 10.98 -9.72
C TYR A 76 5.78 12.07 -9.93
N GLU A 77 5.33 13.24 -10.42
CA GLU A 77 6.21 14.43 -10.57
C GLU A 77 6.59 15.02 -9.20
N ASP A 78 5.74 14.85 -8.20
CA ASP A 78 6.01 15.26 -6.82
C ASP A 78 6.85 14.20 -6.10
N GLU A 79 8.07 14.57 -5.71
CA GLU A 79 9.02 13.67 -5.03
C GLU A 79 8.50 13.16 -3.68
N ALA A 80 7.69 13.94 -2.97
CA ALA A 80 7.16 13.51 -1.69
C ALA A 80 6.04 12.49 -1.88
N VAL A 81 5.18 12.70 -2.88
CA VAL A 81 4.17 11.70 -3.27
C VAL A 81 4.84 10.40 -3.70
N GLN A 82 5.92 10.49 -4.49
CA GLN A 82 6.69 9.32 -4.89
C GLN A 82 7.23 8.55 -3.67
N LYS A 83 7.81 9.25 -2.68
CA LYS A 83 8.32 8.62 -1.45
C LYS A 83 7.20 7.96 -0.63
N ILE A 84 6.04 8.62 -0.49
CA ILE A 84 4.88 8.08 0.22
C ILE A 84 4.43 6.78 -0.42
N VAL A 85 4.27 6.75 -1.75
CA VAL A 85 3.77 5.57 -2.45
C VAL A 85 4.83 4.46 -2.50
N ASP A 86 6.10 4.78 -2.72
CA ASP A 86 7.20 3.80 -2.67
C ASP A 86 7.29 3.12 -1.31
N GLU A 87 7.11 3.88 -0.23
CA GLU A 87 7.08 3.33 1.12
C GLU A 87 5.86 2.42 1.31
N ALA A 88 4.68 2.90 0.94
CA ALA A 88 3.44 2.12 1.04
C ALA A 88 3.55 0.77 0.32
N MET A 89 4.13 0.75 -0.87
CA MET A 89 4.27 -0.47 -1.69
C MET A 89 5.14 -1.55 -1.05
N LYS A 90 6.01 -1.22 -0.09
CA LYS A 90 6.80 -2.22 0.66
C LYS A 90 5.92 -3.16 1.48
N PHE A 91 4.77 -2.69 1.91
CA PHE A 91 3.82 -3.43 2.76
C PHE A 91 2.70 -4.11 1.97
N TYR A 92 2.80 -4.12 0.65
CA TYR A 92 1.80 -4.75 -0.21
C TYR A 92 1.62 -6.24 0.12
N GLY A 93 0.37 -6.64 0.41
CA GLY A 93 0.01 -8.01 0.75
C GLY A 93 0.18 -8.37 2.23
N TRP A 94 0.58 -7.41 3.09
CA TRP A 94 0.61 -7.65 4.53
C TRP A 94 -0.80 -7.72 5.10
N GLU A 95 -0.95 -8.44 6.22
CA GLU A 95 -2.20 -8.51 6.96
C GLU A 95 -2.45 -7.20 7.71
N TYR A 96 -3.73 -6.83 7.83
CA TYR A 96 -4.14 -5.71 8.67
C TYR A 96 -3.86 -6.01 10.14
N THR A 97 -3.24 -5.07 10.84
CA THR A 97 -2.96 -5.20 12.28
C THR A 97 -3.58 -4.05 13.05
N TRP A 98 -4.63 -4.32 13.81
CA TRP A 98 -5.30 -3.32 14.63
C TRP A 98 -4.34 -2.64 15.61
N GLY A 99 -4.27 -1.30 15.53
CA GLY A 99 -3.40 -0.47 16.37
C GLY A 99 -1.94 -0.43 15.92
N GLY A 100 -1.55 -1.19 14.89
CA GLY A 100 -0.20 -1.16 14.33
C GLY A 100 0.12 0.15 13.61
N SER A 101 1.37 0.61 13.69
CA SER A 101 1.81 1.87 13.11
C SER A 101 3.26 1.87 12.63
N ASN A 102 3.91 0.72 12.59
CA ASN A 102 5.29 0.55 12.14
C ASN A 102 5.52 -0.87 11.64
N PRO A 103 6.64 -1.12 10.91
CA PRO A 103 6.92 -2.43 10.33
C PRO A 103 7.10 -3.58 11.34
N GLU A 104 7.40 -3.29 12.61
CA GLU A 104 7.58 -4.32 13.64
C GLU A 104 6.24 -4.82 14.19
N GLU A 105 5.25 -3.93 14.24
CA GLU A 105 3.93 -4.21 14.81
C GLU A 105 2.87 -4.52 13.74
N GLY A 106 3.14 -4.20 12.47
CA GLY A 106 2.17 -4.17 11.39
C GLY A 106 1.43 -2.82 11.32
N PHE A 107 0.36 -2.75 10.54
CA PHE A 107 -0.34 -1.49 10.28
C PHE A 107 -1.86 -1.63 10.35
N ASP A 108 -2.50 -0.63 10.99
CA ASP A 108 -3.87 -0.27 10.71
C ASP A 108 -3.94 0.85 9.65
N CYS A 109 -5.15 1.30 9.27
CA CYS A 109 -5.34 2.27 8.19
C CYS A 109 -4.59 3.58 8.43
N SER A 110 -4.78 4.21 9.58
CA SER A 110 -4.15 5.49 9.92
C SER A 110 -2.68 5.36 10.31
N GLY A 111 -2.27 4.21 10.85
CA GLY A 111 -0.87 3.90 11.13
C GLY A 111 -0.04 3.74 9.85
N LEU A 112 -0.60 3.11 8.82
CA LEU A 112 0.04 3.02 7.51
C LEU A 112 0.21 4.41 6.88
N VAL A 113 -0.83 5.22 6.87
CA VAL A 113 -0.77 6.60 6.39
C VAL A 113 0.28 7.39 7.16
N GLN A 114 0.22 7.37 8.50
CA GLN A 114 1.18 8.07 9.36
C GLN A 114 2.63 7.68 9.03
N TRP A 115 2.90 6.39 8.91
CA TRP A 115 4.23 5.88 8.59
C TRP A 115 4.72 6.33 7.22
N CYS A 116 3.91 6.19 6.17
CA CYS A 116 4.29 6.54 4.81
C CYS A 116 4.59 8.04 4.67
N TYR A 117 3.76 8.88 5.29
CA TYR A 117 3.98 10.33 5.28
C TYR A 117 5.22 10.74 6.09
N LEU A 118 5.50 10.06 7.21
CA LEU A 118 6.72 10.31 8.01
C LEU A 118 7.99 10.07 7.17
N GLN A 119 8.00 9.06 6.27
CA GLN A 119 9.15 8.80 5.40
C GLN A 119 9.34 9.91 4.34
N ALA A 120 8.30 10.67 4.05
CA ALA A 120 8.38 11.88 3.23
C ALA A 120 8.67 13.15 4.04
N GLY A 121 8.89 13.03 5.37
CA GLY A 121 9.17 14.14 6.27
C GLY A 121 7.94 14.85 6.83
N ILE A 122 6.76 14.24 6.71
CA ILE A 122 5.48 14.82 7.15
C ILE A 122 4.99 14.03 8.35
N GLU A 123 4.99 14.64 9.54
CA GLU A 123 4.44 14.03 10.75
C GLU A 123 2.93 14.21 10.79
N LEU A 124 2.18 13.11 10.75
CA LEU A 124 0.73 13.11 10.86
C LEU A 124 0.27 12.60 12.22
N PRO A 125 -0.92 13.01 12.70
CA PRO A 125 -1.55 12.45 13.88
C PRO A 125 -1.82 10.94 13.74
N ARG A 126 -2.04 10.26 14.88
CA ARG A 126 -2.20 8.81 14.90
C ARG A 126 -3.53 8.31 14.33
N THR A 127 -4.61 9.04 14.54
CA THR A 127 -5.94 8.57 14.15
C THR A 127 -6.43 9.21 12.86
N SER A 128 -7.26 8.48 12.10
CA SER A 128 -7.83 8.98 10.83
C SER A 128 -8.64 10.27 11.01
N ARG A 129 -9.32 10.46 12.14
CA ARG A 129 -10.06 11.67 12.44
C ARG A 129 -9.14 12.89 12.64
N GLU A 130 -8.08 12.71 13.43
CA GLU A 130 -7.08 13.76 13.63
C GLU A 130 -6.31 14.05 12.32
N GLN A 131 -6.06 13.03 11.48
CA GLN A 131 -5.44 13.22 10.17
C GLN A 131 -6.32 14.07 9.25
N PHE A 132 -7.64 13.90 9.30
CA PHE A 132 -8.57 14.75 8.57
C PHE A 132 -8.52 16.21 9.03
N GLU A 133 -8.34 16.48 10.32
CA GLU A 133 -8.19 17.85 10.86
C GLU A 133 -6.92 18.55 10.33
N TRP A 134 -5.95 17.81 9.81
CA TRP A 134 -4.72 18.33 9.19
C TRP A 134 -4.84 18.51 7.68
N CYS A 135 -6.01 18.25 7.12
CA CYS A 135 -6.29 18.41 5.70
C CYS A 135 -7.09 19.69 5.42
N GLU A 136 -6.85 20.26 4.25
CA GLU A 136 -7.86 21.06 3.57
C GLU A 136 -8.85 20.11 2.89
N GLU A 137 -10.14 20.26 3.17
CA GLU A 137 -11.18 19.48 2.49
C GLU A 137 -11.25 19.88 1.02
N ILE A 138 -11.21 18.89 0.15
CA ILE A 138 -11.28 19.05 -1.30
C ILE A 138 -12.44 18.23 -1.87
N THR A 139 -12.87 18.54 -3.07
CA THR A 139 -13.85 17.72 -3.79
C THR A 139 -13.17 16.53 -4.47
N VAL A 140 -13.94 15.48 -4.77
CA VAL A 140 -13.41 14.30 -5.48
C VAL A 140 -12.87 14.62 -6.89
N ASP A 141 -13.39 15.69 -7.52
CA ASP A 141 -12.93 16.16 -8.84
C ASP A 141 -11.54 16.85 -8.77
N GLU A 142 -11.10 17.22 -7.56
CA GLU A 142 -9.81 17.87 -7.32
C GLU A 142 -8.71 16.89 -6.86
N LEU A 143 -9.05 15.60 -6.73
CA LEU A 143 -8.14 14.58 -6.24
C LEU A 143 -6.84 14.51 -7.05
N LYS A 144 -5.75 14.46 -6.32
CA LYS A 144 -4.40 14.21 -6.83
C LYS A 144 -3.74 13.11 -6.02
N ALA A 145 -2.82 12.39 -6.64
CA ALA A 145 -2.03 11.40 -5.91
C ALA A 145 -1.36 12.03 -4.68
N GLY A 146 -1.42 11.34 -3.55
CA GLY A 146 -1.01 11.86 -2.25
C GLY A 146 -2.12 12.54 -1.45
N ASP A 147 -3.34 12.71 -1.98
CA ASP A 147 -4.49 13.12 -1.17
C ASP A 147 -5.01 11.94 -0.32
N LEU A 148 -5.70 12.26 0.75
CA LEU A 148 -6.30 11.26 1.65
C LEU A 148 -7.81 11.18 1.42
N LEU A 149 -8.33 9.95 1.40
CA LEU A 149 -9.75 9.67 1.38
C LEU A 149 -10.18 9.07 2.71
N PHE A 150 -11.26 9.61 3.26
CA PHE A 150 -11.77 9.25 4.58
C PHE A 150 -13.15 8.62 4.47
N TYR A 151 -13.28 7.44 5.06
CA TYR A 151 -14.49 6.63 4.94
C TYR A 151 -15.11 6.34 6.31
N GLN A 152 -16.42 6.17 6.34
CA GLN A 152 -17.06 5.48 7.45
C GLN A 152 -16.84 3.97 7.34
N ASN A 153 -17.05 3.27 8.44
CA ASN A 153 -17.13 1.82 8.47
C ASN A 153 -18.25 1.37 9.45
N GLU A 154 -18.52 0.08 9.49
CA GLU A 154 -19.62 -0.47 10.32
C GLU A 154 -19.52 -0.08 11.80
N SER A 155 -18.31 0.13 12.33
CA SER A 155 -18.08 0.44 13.74
C SER A 155 -18.03 1.95 14.04
N SER A 156 -17.95 2.80 13.01
CA SER A 156 -17.73 4.25 13.18
C SER A 156 -19.01 5.05 13.47
N GLY A 157 -20.18 4.44 13.30
CA GLY A 157 -21.46 5.12 13.56
C GLY A 157 -21.78 6.28 12.63
N GLY A 158 -21.25 6.26 11.41
CA GLY A 158 -21.41 7.31 10.40
C GLY A 158 -20.33 8.38 10.45
N GLU A 159 -19.32 8.23 11.34
CA GLU A 159 -18.15 9.11 11.41
C GLU A 159 -16.95 8.48 10.69
N ILE A 160 -15.83 9.22 10.55
CA ILE A 160 -14.59 8.69 9.98
C ILE A 160 -14.12 7.49 10.81
N GLY A 161 -13.99 6.35 10.15
CA GLY A 161 -13.53 5.10 10.73
C GLY A 161 -12.39 4.45 9.92
N HIS A 162 -12.06 5.00 8.75
CA HIS A 162 -11.02 4.50 7.87
C HIS A 162 -10.39 5.63 7.04
N VAL A 163 -9.16 5.40 6.58
CA VAL A 163 -8.42 6.34 5.72
C VAL A 163 -7.57 5.58 4.71
N ALA A 164 -7.48 6.11 3.50
CA ALA A 164 -6.67 5.60 2.40
C ALA A 164 -5.88 6.72 1.72
N ILE A 165 -4.76 6.37 1.08
CA ILE A 165 -3.97 7.28 0.24
C ILE A 165 -4.47 7.16 -1.20
N TYR A 166 -4.93 8.26 -1.80
CA TYR A 166 -5.24 8.28 -3.22
C TYR A 166 -3.96 8.26 -4.03
N ILE A 167 -3.83 7.31 -4.95
CA ILE A 167 -2.61 7.10 -5.75
C ILE A 167 -2.80 7.42 -7.23
N GLY A 168 -3.91 8.05 -7.60
CA GLY A 168 -4.26 8.36 -9.00
C GLY A 168 -5.06 7.24 -9.67
N ASP A 169 -5.58 7.52 -10.85
CA ASP A 169 -6.32 6.57 -11.70
C ASP A 169 -7.45 5.82 -10.98
N ASP A 170 -8.20 6.55 -10.16
CA ASP A 170 -9.27 6.01 -9.31
C ASP A 170 -8.83 4.85 -8.40
N LYS A 171 -7.57 4.88 -7.97
CA LYS A 171 -7.00 3.88 -7.05
C LYS A 171 -6.64 4.50 -5.72
N VAL A 172 -6.80 3.69 -4.67
CA VAL A 172 -6.34 4.01 -3.33
C VAL A 172 -5.37 2.92 -2.85
N TYR A 173 -4.43 3.33 -2.01
CA TYR A 173 -3.58 2.42 -1.25
C TYR A 173 -3.97 2.49 0.22
N GLU A 174 -4.29 1.36 0.82
CA GLU A 174 -4.80 1.32 2.18
C GLU A 174 -4.41 0.05 2.95
N ALA A 175 -4.46 0.13 4.26
CA ALA A 175 -4.49 -1.04 5.10
C ALA A 175 -5.92 -1.61 5.12
N GLY A 176 -6.25 -2.32 4.03
CA GLY A 176 -7.34 -3.27 3.97
C GLY A 176 -6.85 -4.64 4.46
N ASP A 177 -7.56 -5.70 4.11
CA ASP A 177 -7.14 -7.07 4.38
C ASP A 177 -7.15 -7.88 3.07
N PRO A 178 -5.99 -8.00 2.42
CA PRO A 178 -4.65 -7.53 2.77
C PRO A 178 -4.40 -6.03 2.48
N ILE A 179 -3.32 -5.46 3.03
CA ILE A 179 -2.82 -4.12 2.66
C ILE A 179 -2.52 -4.09 1.17
N GLY A 180 -3.00 -3.05 0.46
CA GLY A 180 -2.80 -3.02 -0.98
C GLY A 180 -3.49 -1.90 -1.74
N VAL A 181 -3.55 -2.08 -3.05
CA VAL A 181 -4.22 -1.17 -3.98
C VAL A 181 -5.66 -1.64 -4.20
N TYR A 182 -6.60 -0.73 -4.06
CA TYR A 182 -8.02 -0.97 -4.26
C TYR A 182 -8.60 0.00 -5.29
N ASP A 183 -9.74 -0.37 -5.84
CA ASP A 183 -10.48 0.48 -6.78
C ASP A 183 -11.39 1.43 -6.01
N ASN A 184 -11.10 2.73 -6.06
CA ASN A 184 -11.95 3.71 -5.41
C ASN A 184 -13.37 3.77 -5.97
N ASN A 185 -13.61 3.20 -7.15
CA ASN A 185 -14.92 3.12 -7.77
C ASN A 185 -15.71 1.85 -7.39
N ASP A 186 -15.18 0.97 -6.55
CA ASP A 186 -15.96 -0.14 -6.06
C ASP A 186 -17.10 0.31 -5.12
N SER A 187 -18.06 -0.58 -4.91
CA SER A 187 -19.28 -0.24 -4.16
C SER A 187 -19.00 0.14 -2.71
N TRP A 188 -18.00 -0.52 -2.06
CA TRP A 188 -17.70 -0.22 -0.66
C TRP A 188 -17.12 1.18 -0.51
N HIS A 189 -16.13 1.53 -1.34
CA HIS A 189 -15.51 2.86 -1.30
C HIS A 189 -16.50 3.97 -1.62
N GLN A 190 -17.33 3.77 -2.66
CA GLN A 190 -18.32 4.77 -3.07
C GLN A 190 -19.44 4.97 -2.03
N ASP A 191 -19.92 3.90 -1.41
CA ASP A 191 -21.01 3.97 -0.43
C ASP A 191 -20.56 4.51 0.94
N ASN A 192 -19.26 4.45 1.24
CA ASN A 192 -18.69 4.82 2.54
C ASN A 192 -17.82 6.06 2.53
N LEU A 193 -17.50 6.66 1.38
CA LEU A 193 -16.72 7.89 1.30
C LEU A 193 -17.43 9.05 2.01
N LEU A 194 -16.74 9.68 2.94
CA LEU A 194 -17.22 10.86 3.66
C LEU A 194 -16.54 12.13 3.17
N TYR A 195 -15.20 12.10 3.08
CA TYR A 195 -14.40 13.29 2.78
C TYR A 195 -13.17 12.92 1.94
N ALA A 196 -12.73 13.90 1.15
CA ALA A 196 -11.41 13.93 0.55
C ALA A 196 -10.62 15.10 1.14
N GLY A 197 -9.34 14.91 1.41
CA GLY A 197 -8.53 15.96 2.04
C GLY A 197 -7.08 15.96 1.55
N ARG A 198 -6.54 17.17 1.41
CA ARG A 198 -5.14 17.42 1.07
C ARG A 198 -4.39 17.94 2.26
N ILE A 199 -3.24 17.33 2.59
CA ILE A 199 -2.40 17.78 3.70
C ILE A 199 -1.89 19.19 3.44
N ILE A 200 -2.19 20.13 4.36
CA ILE A 200 -1.93 21.57 4.18
C ILE A 200 -0.46 21.92 4.46
N HIS A 201 0.24 21.13 5.29
CA HIS A 201 1.60 21.43 5.74
C HIS A 201 2.64 20.63 4.96
N PHE A 202 2.77 20.95 3.68
CA PHE A 202 3.89 20.54 2.83
C PHE A 202 4.96 21.63 2.87
N GLU A 203 5.58 21.86 4.03
CA GLU A 203 6.83 22.62 4.06
C GLU A 203 7.98 21.61 3.98
N PRO A 204 8.74 21.57 2.84
CA PRO A 204 9.99 20.82 2.81
C PRO A 204 10.87 21.38 3.92
N GLN A 205 11.37 20.54 4.81
CA GLN A 205 12.40 20.97 5.77
C GLN A 205 13.56 21.51 4.93
N GLU A 206 13.76 22.82 4.94
CA GLU A 206 14.99 23.41 4.43
C GLU A 206 16.14 22.75 5.18
N ASN A 207 17.00 22.03 4.46
CA ASN A 207 18.26 21.55 4.99
C ASN A 207 19.02 22.77 5.57
N ILE A 208 19.00 22.92 6.87
CA ILE A 208 19.90 23.82 7.56
C ILE A 208 21.24 23.07 7.60
N ASP A 209 22.00 23.21 6.52
CA ASP A 209 23.43 22.89 6.53
C ASP A 209 24.11 23.90 7.44
N GLU A 210 24.52 23.48 8.66
CA GLU A 210 25.56 24.10 9.45
C GLU A 210 26.88 23.34 9.36
#